data_0d8849a264cce8165ea3bc2ee3086300
#
_entry.id   0d8849a264cce8165ea3bc2ee3086300
#
_cell.length_a   1.000
_cell.length_b   1.000
_cell.length_c   1.000
_cell.angle_alpha   90.00
_cell.angle_beta   90.00
_cell.angle_gamma   90.00
#
_symmetry.space_group_name_H-M   'P 1'
#
loop_
_entity.id
_entity.type
_entity.pdbx_description
1 polymer ?
#
loop_
_entity_poly.entity_id
_entity_poly.type
_entity_poly.pdbx_seq_one_letter_code
_entity_poly.pdbx_strand_id
1 'polypeptide(L)' 'MTDTVQNLILDLVEWLERSERTYEETMEAWRTSCPRLPVWEDASERGLVETASANGCLIVRATPAGRAFLEEKRARY' A
#
# COMPACT_ATOMS: atom_id res chain seq x y z
N MET A 1 0.32 -21.55 -4.60
CA MET A 1 -0.95 -20.89 -4.30
C MET A 1 -0.81 -19.40 -4.55
N THR A 2 -1.72 -18.85 -5.33
CA THR A 2 -1.66 -17.42 -5.65
C THR A 2 -2.25 -16.62 -4.49
N ASP A 3 -1.49 -15.67 -4.03
CA ASP A 3 -1.95 -14.79 -2.96
C ASP A 3 -2.42 -13.47 -3.58
N THR A 4 -3.71 -13.39 -3.82
CA THR A 4 -4.31 -12.20 -4.42
C THR A 4 -4.11 -10.97 -3.55
N VAL A 5 -4.22 -11.13 -2.24
CA VAL A 5 -4.02 -10.03 -1.31
C VAL A 5 -2.57 -9.52 -1.39
N GLN A 6 -1.62 -10.45 -1.43
CA GLN A 6 -0.22 -10.07 -1.54
C GLN A 6 0.06 -9.30 -2.83
N ASN A 7 -0.52 -9.75 -3.94
CA ASN A 7 -0.35 -9.06 -5.21
C ASN A 7 -0.92 -7.65 -5.16
N LEU A 8 -2.05 -7.49 -4.51
CA LEU A 8 -2.68 -6.18 -4.35
C LEU A 8 -1.87 -5.29 -3.41
N ILE A 9 -1.26 -5.87 -2.40
CA ILE A 9 -0.38 -5.11 -1.51
C ILE A 9 0.83 -4.60 -2.29
N LEU A 10 1.39 -5.42 -3.17
CA LEU A 10 2.49 -4.99 -4.03
C LEU A 10 2.08 -3.83 -4.91
N ASP A 11 0.88 -3.90 -5.48
CA ASP A 11 0.36 -2.83 -6.31
C ASP A 11 0.19 -1.55 -5.50
N LEU A 12 -0.32 -1.67 -4.28
CA LEU A 12 -0.51 -0.53 -3.40
C LEU A 12 0.82 0.12 -3.06
N VAL A 13 1.81 -0.68 -2.67
CA VAL A 13 3.13 -0.15 -2.31
C VAL A 13 3.77 0.54 -3.52
N GLU A 14 3.67 -0.07 -4.69
CA GLU A 14 4.21 0.52 -5.91
C GLU A 14 3.55 1.86 -6.23
N TRP A 15 2.24 1.90 -6.07
CA TRP A 15 1.47 3.12 -6.32
C TRP A 15 1.92 4.24 -5.38
N LEU A 16 2.15 3.91 -4.11
CA LEU A 16 2.61 4.89 -3.13
C LEU A 16 4.07 5.30 -3.35
N GLU A 17 4.88 4.38 -3.87
CA GLU A 17 6.27 4.69 -4.21
C GLU A 17 6.37 5.76 -5.27
N ARG A 18 5.45 5.79 -6.19
CA ARG A 18 5.47 6.77 -7.27
C ARG A 18 5.24 8.18 -6.78
N SER A 19 4.34 8.33 -5.81
CA SER A 19 4.14 9.63 -5.17
C SER A 19 3.29 9.42 -3.93
N GLU A 20 3.47 10.30 -2.97
CA GLU A 20 2.65 10.28 -1.78
C GLU A 20 1.22 10.63 -2.15
N ARG A 21 0.27 9.98 -1.48
CA ARG A 21 -1.15 10.19 -1.73
C ARG A 21 -1.83 10.59 -0.44
N THR A 22 -2.95 11.28 -0.55
CA THR A 22 -3.72 11.59 0.64
C THR A 22 -4.41 10.32 1.11
N TYR A 23 -4.77 10.30 2.38
CA TYR A 23 -5.49 9.17 2.95
C TYR A 23 -6.82 8.97 2.19
N GLU A 24 -7.49 10.07 1.85
CA GLU A 24 -8.75 10.00 1.11
C GLU A 24 -8.56 9.36 -0.26
N GLU A 25 -7.54 9.78 -0.99
CA GLU A 25 -7.25 9.21 -2.29
C GLU A 25 -6.97 7.71 -2.18
N THR A 26 -6.20 7.34 -1.17
CA THR A 26 -5.85 5.95 -0.97
C THR A 26 -7.07 5.10 -0.66
N MET A 27 -7.91 5.59 0.23
CA MET A 27 -9.13 4.86 0.59
C MET A 27 -10.07 4.74 -0.61
N GLU A 28 -10.19 5.80 -1.38
CA GLU A 28 -11.05 5.78 -2.54
C GLU A 28 -10.56 4.80 -3.60
N ALA A 29 -9.26 4.77 -3.83
CA ALA A 29 -8.68 3.89 -4.83
C ALA A 29 -8.72 2.42 -4.42
N TRP A 30 -8.53 2.15 -3.12
CA TRP A 30 -8.35 0.78 -2.65
C TRP A 30 -9.52 0.22 -1.85
N ARG A 31 -10.54 1.01 -1.64
CA ARG A 31 -11.71 0.61 -0.89
C ARG A 31 -12.84 0.06 -1.76
N THR A 32 -12.80 0.39 -3.02
CA THR A 32 -13.87 0.04 -3.94
C THR A 32 -13.72 -1.34 -4.58
N SER A 33 -12.67 -2.05 -4.24
CA SER A 33 -12.47 -3.39 -4.78
C SER A 33 -13.56 -4.34 -4.29
N CYS A 34 -14.10 -5.10 -5.20
CA CYS A 34 -15.11 -6.08 -4.86
C CYS A 34 -14.62 -7.46 -5.34
N PRO A 35 -14.51 -8.46 -4.47
CA PRO A 35 -14.86 -8.43 -3.05
C PRO A 35 -13.88 -7.60 -2.24
N ARG A 36 -14.32 -7.17 -1.09
CA ARG A 36 -13.47 -6.39 -0.20
C ARG A 36 -12.35 -7.25 0.34
N LEU A 37 -11.16 -6.96 -0.08
CA LEU A 37 -9.98 -7.64 0.42
C LEU A 37 -9.30 -6.73 1.43
N PRO A 38 -8.74 -7.26 2.51
CA PRO A 38 -8.12 -6.44 3.54
C PRO A 38 -6.72 -5.98 3.14
N VAL A 39 -6.61 -5.39 1.96
CA VAL A 39 -5.32 -4.97 1.42
C VAL A 39 -4.70 -3.87 2.28
N TRP A 40 -5.48 -2.86 2.59
CA TRP A 40 -5.01 -1.75 3.40
C TRP A 40 -4.64 -2.20 4.81
N GLU A 41 -5.53 -2.96 5.43
CA GLU A 41 -5.30 -3.45 6.78
C GLU A 41 -4.07 -4.32 6.86
N ASP A 42 -3.91 -5.22 5.90
CA ASP A 42 -2.76 -6.11 5.85
C ASP A 42 -1.46 -5.33 5.65
N ALA A 43 -1.45 -4.41 4.70
CA ALA A 43 -0.26 -3.62 4.43
C ALA A 43 0.13 -2.78 5.65
N SER A 44 -0.87 -2.21 6.29
CA SER A 44 -0.67 -1.37 7.47
C SER A 44 -0.16 -2.20 8.65
N GLU A 45 -0.76 -3.35 8.86
CA GLU A 45 -0.38 -4.25 9.95
C GLU A 45 1.03 -4.80 9.78
N ARG A 46 1.44 -5.05 8.55
CA ARG A 46 2.78 -5.51 8.25
C ARG A 46 3.82 -4.38 8.27
N GLY A 47 3.35 -3.15 8.46
CA GLY A 47 4.25 -2.00 8.49
C GLY A 47 4.80 -1.62 7.13
N LEU A 48 4.10 -1.97 6.06
CA LEU A 48 4.54 -1.68 4.71
C LEU A 48 4.13 -0.28 4.24
N VAL A 49 3.12 0.28 4.88
CA VAL A 49 2.64 1.63 4.58
C VAL A 49 2.47 2.38 5.90
N GLU A 50 2.49 3.70 5.81
CA GLU A 50 2.29 4.54 6.99
C GLU A 50 1.51 5.78 6.64
N THR A 51 0.89 6.38 7.64
CA THR A 51 0.21 7.65 7.47
C THR A 51 1.00 8.72 8.22
N ALA A 52 0.97 9.93 7.69
CA ALA A 52 1.63 11.07 8.31
C ALA A 52 0.79 12.32 8.08
N SER A 53 0.90 13.26 8.99
CA SER A 53 0.23 14.55 8.84
C SER A 53 1.17 15.51 8.12
N ALA A 54 0.66 16.16 7.10
CA ALA A 54 1.43 17.17 6.38
C ALA A 54 0.47 18.28 5.99
N ASN A 55 0.77 19.50 6.41
CA ASN A 55 -0.05 20.67 6.08
C ASN A 55 -1.53 20.49 6.40
N GLY A 56 -1.82 19.83 7.52
CA GLY A 56 -3.19 19.62 7.94
C GLY A 56 -3.91 18.48 7.24
N CYS A 57 -3.21 17.76 6.38
CA CYS A 57 -3.80 16.61 5.68
C CYS A 57 -3.08 15.34 6.06
N LEU A 58 -3.82 14.25 6.08
CA LEU A 58 -3.22 12.94 6.26
C LEU A 58 -2.73 12.44 4.91
N ILE A 59 -1.47 12.06 4.84
CA ILE A 59 -0.91 11.47 3.64
C ILE A 59 -0.50 10.03 3.93
N VAL A 60 -0.42 9.25 2.88
CA VAL A 60 -0.03 7.84 2.97
C VAL A 60 1.21 7.65 2.11
N ARG A 61 2.15 6.88 2.62
CA ARG A 61 3.37 6.59 1.87
C ARG A 61 3.88 5.20 2.22
N ALA A 62 4.73 4.68 1.35
CA ALA A 62 5.38 3.40 1.59
C ALA A 62 6.50 3.59 2.60
N THR A 63 6.63 2.63 3.51
CA THR A 63 7.73 2.64 4.48
C THR A 63 8.97 2.01 3.86
N PRO A 64 10.15 2.16 4.48
CA PRO A 64 11.32 1.42 4.03
C PRO A 64 11.08 -0.09 3.98
N ALA A 65 10.29 -0.61 4.92
CA ALA A 65 9.92 -2.02 4.91
C ALA A 65 9.04 -2.34 3.69
N GLY A 66 8.16 -1.43 3.32
CA GLY A 66 7.33 -1.59 2.13
C GLY A 66 8.16 -1.63 0.87
N ARG A 67 9.15 -0.75 0.77
CA ARG A 67 10.06 -0.74 -0.35
C ARG A 67 10.85 -2.03 -0.46
N ALA A 68 11.36 -2.51 0.67
CA ALA A 68 12.13 -3.73 0.68
C ALA A 68 11.27 -4.91 0.26
N PHE A 69 10.04 -4.93 0.71
CA PHE A 69 9.07 -5.96 0.34
C PHE A 69 8.83 -5.96 -1.17
N LEU A 70 8.64 -4.78 -1.74
CA LEU A 70 8.40 -4.63 -3.17
C LEU A 70 9.61 -5.08 -3.97
N GLU A 71 10.79 -4.66 -3.58
CA GLU A 71 12.02 -5.04 -4.26
C GLU A 71 12.26 -6.54 -4.21
N GLU A 72 12.05 -7.13 -3.05
CA GLU A 72 12.21 -8.57 -2.89
C GLU A 72 11.30 -9.35 -3.80
N LYS A 73 10.04 -8.94 -3.90
CA LYS A 73 9.09 -9.65 -4.75
C LYS A 73 9.37 -9.44 -6.22
N ARG A 74 9.81 -8.25 -6.60
CA ARG A 74 10.13 -7.95 -7.99
C ARG A 74 11.40 -8.66 -8.46
N ALA A 75 12.35 -8.82 -7.57
CA ALA A 75 13.61 -9.48 -7.92
C ALA A 75 13.41 -10.94 -8.31
N ARG A 76 12.27 -11.50 -7.99
CA ARG A 76 11.97 -12.89 -8.30
C ARG A 76 11.31 -13.11 -9.67
N TYR A 77 11.00 -12.05 -10.36
CA TYR A 77 10.38 -12.17 -11.69
C TYR A 77 11.36 -12.04 -12.81
#